data_f3383e720ccbec2a198e890b729c45a8
#
_entry.id   f3383e720ccbec2a198e890b729c45a8
#
_cell.length_a   1.000
_cell.length_b   1.000
_cell.length_c   1.000
_cell.angle_alpha   90.00
_cell.angle_beta   90.00
_cell.angle_gamma   90.00
#
_symmetry.space_group_name_H-M   'P 1'
#
loop_
_entity.id
_entity.type
_entity.pdbx_description
1 polymer ?
#
loop_
_entity_poly.entity_id
_entity_poly.type
_entity_poly.pdbx_seq_one_letter_code
_entity_poly.pdbx_strand_id
1 'polypeptide(L)'
;MYKTMIQRIQSIYLFVVTILSVTICFYPYASLGDRELTYSSSPIYYGLSTIIPVVTFAAIFFFRKRILQMRLCSFSIILMLFQAIYMIASFFIASEGCKEGLCHLYLPVVVPFINMILTYLAVRGIAKDEAMVRAADRLR
;
A
#
# COMPACT_ATOMS: atom_id res chain seq x y z
N MET A 1 -27.15 -11.67 -2.53
CA MET A 1 -26.13 -12.61 -2.06
C MET A 1 -24.80 -12.46 -2.77
N TYR A 2 -24.78 -12.46 -4.08
CA TYR A 2 -23.56 -12.35 -4.88
C TYR A 2 -22.78 -11.04 -4.63
N LYS A 3 -23.48 -9.91 -4.51
CA LYS A 3 -22.89 -8.58 -4.26
C LYS A 3 -22.17 -8.48 -2.90
N THR A 4 -22.68 -9.09 -1.85
CA THR A 4 -22.09 -9.04 -0.50
C THR A 4 -20.81 -9.85 -0.38
N MET A 5 -20.70 -10.97 -1.09
CA MET A 5 -19.47 -11.78 -1.10
C MET A 5 -18.30 -11.07 -1.76
N ILE A 6 -18.55 -10.43 -2.91
CA ILE A 6 -17.52 -9.70 -3.67
C ILE A 6 -17.04 -8.48 -2.87
N GLN A 7 -17.96 -7.75 -2.22
CA GLN A 7 -17.61 -6.64 -1.33
C GLN A 7 -16.74 -7.08 -0.15
N ARG A 8 -17.01 -8.25 0.41
CA ARG A 8 -16.19 -8.82 1.49
C ARG A 8 -14.77 -9.12 1.04
N ILE A 9 -14.61 -9.69 -0.15
CA ILE A 9 -13.28 -10.00 -0.71
C ILE A 9 -12.46 -8.72 -0.90
N GLN A 10 -13.06 -7.67 -1.45
CA GLN A 10 -12.41 -6.38 -1.64
C GLN A 10 -11.97 -5.74 -0.32
N SER A 11 -12.85 -5.79 0.69
CA SER A 11 -12.54 -5.29 2.03
C SER A 11 -11.42 -6.10 2.68
N ILE A 12 -11.35 -7.40 2.45
CA ILE A 12 -10.27 -8.26 2.95
C ILE A 12 -8.94 -7.85 2.34
N TYR A 13 -8.88 -7.59 1.02
CA TYR A 13 -7.66 -7.11 0.37
C TYR A 13 -7.16 -5.80 0.98
N LEU A 14 -8.05 -4.84 1.15
CA LEU A 14 -7.71 -3.54 1.76
C LEU A 14 -7.30 -3.68 3.23
N PHE A 15 -7.93 -4.59 3.95
CA PHE A 15 -7.58 -4.88 5.34
C PHE A 15 -6.17 -5.47 5.45
N VAL A 16 -5.83 -6.44 4.60
CA VAL A 16 -4.49 -7.02 4.53
C VAL A 16 -3.45 -5.96 4.18
N VAL A 17 -3.75 -5.09 3.21
CA VAL A 17 -2.87 -3.98 2.83
C VAL A 17 -2.62 -3.05 4.02
N THR A 18 -3.66 -2.72 4.79
CA THR A 18 -3.54 -1.87 5.97
C THR A 18 -2.65 -2.52 7.03
N ILE A 19 -2.84 -3.80 7.32
CA ILE A 19 -2.03 -4.55 8.28
C ILE A 19 -0.56 -4.59 7.85
N LEU A 20 -0.29 -4.92 6.58
CA LEU A 20 1.07 -4.97 6.05
C LEU A 20 1.73 -3.59 6.10
N SER A 21 0.99 -2.53 5.79
CA SER A 21 1.51 -1.16 5.85
C SER A 21 1.88 -0.74 7.27
N VAL A 22 1.09 -1.13 8.26
CA VAL A 22 1.41 -0.89 9.67
C VAL A 22 2.61 -1.73 10.12
N THR A 23 2.69 -2.97 9.67
CA THR A 23 3.78 -3.89 10.03
C THR A 23 5.15 -3.36 9.61
N ILE A 24 5.24 -2.72 8.43
CA ILE A 24 6.50 -2.12 7.94
C ILE A 24 7.06 -1.10 8.95
N CYS A 25 6.21 -0.42 9.70
CA CYS A 25 6.64 0.60 10.67
C CYS A 25 7.45 0.03 11.82
N PHE A 26 7.32 -1.27 12.11
CA PHE A 26 8.00 -1.93 13.22
C PHE A 26 9.32 -2.59 12.84
N TYR A 27 9.61 -2.71 11.55
CA TYR A 27 10.81 -3.38 11.06
C TYR A 27 11.69 -2.43 10.27
N PRO A 28 13.03 -2.53 10.40
CA PRO A 28 13.93 -1.79 9.54
C PRO A 28 13.83 -2.32 8.10
N TYR A 29 13.97 -1.43 7.12
CA TYR A 29 13.91 -1.82 5.71
C TYR A 29 15.30 -2.01 5.08
N ALA A 30 16.35 -1.51 5.72
CA ALA A 30 17.71 -1.67 5.23
C ALA A 30 18.71 -1.61 6.38
N SER A 31 19.87 -2.23 6.17
CA SER A 31 21.02 -2.16 7.06
C SER A 31 22.19 -1.52 6.34
N LEU A 32 22.90 -0.64 7.03
CA LEU A 32 24.09 0.06 6.56
C LEU A 32 25.27 -0.21 7.53
N GLY A 33 25.60 -1.48 7.71
CA GLY A 33 26.59 -1.87 8.72
C GLY A 33 26.01 -1.71 10.13
N ASP A 34 26.50 -0.71 10.88
CA ASP A 34 26.05 -0.46 12.24
C ASP A 34 24.74 0.34 12.36
N ARG A 35 24.26 0.87 11.24
CA ARG A 35 23.01 1.66 11.19
C ARG A 35 21.90 0.90 10.49
N GLU A 36 20.70 1.00 11.03
CA GLU A 36 19.50 0.47 10.40
C GLU A 36 18.60 1.62 9.94
N LEU A 37 18.08 1.52 8.73
CA LEU A 37 17.09 2.46 8.21
C LEU A 37 15.70 2.00 8.64
N THR A 38 15.14 2.75 9.58
CA THR A 38 13.86 2.46 10.19
C THR A 38 12.81 3.51 9.81
N TYR A 39 11.60 3.28 10.24
CA TYR A 39 10.46 4.18 10.12
C TYR A 39 10.78 5.63 10.54
N SER A 40 11.53 5.79 11.62
CA SER A 40 11.87 7.12 12.16
C SER A 40 13.12 7.76 11.54
N SER A 41 13.78 7.07 10.62
CA SER A 41 15.04 7.58 10.03
C SER A 41 14.85 8.82 9.16
N SER A 42 13.66 9.03 8.62
CA SER A 42 13.37 10.17 7.76
C SER A 42 11.92 10.65 7.95
N PRO A 43 11.70 11.98 8.04
CA PRO A 43 10.35 12.52 8.16
C PRO A 43 9.46 12.21 6.93
N ILE A 44 10.06 12.09 5.74
CA ILE A 44 9.34 11.75 4.51
C ILE A 44 8.83 10.31 4.59
N TYR A 45 9.69 9.38 4.96
CA TYR A 45 9.31 7.96 5.10
C TYR A 45 8.30 7.78 6.24
N TYR A 46 8.49 8.48 7.34
CA TYR A 46 7.55 8.51 8.46
C TYR A 46 6.15 8.96 8.00
N GLY A 47 6.08 10.07 7.27
CA GLY A 47 4.82 10.61 6.74
C GLY A 47 4.13 9.63 5.80
N LEU A 48 4.86 9.07 4.83
CA LEU A 48 4.31 8.10 3.88
C LEU A 48 3.80 6.84 4.58
N SER A 49 4.59 6.30 5.51
CA SER A 49 4.24 5.09 6.24
C SER A 49 3.04 5.27 7.18
N THR A 50 2.75 6.50 7.60
CA THR A 50 1.57 6.83 8.41
C THR A 50 0.34 7.08 7.55
N ILE A 51 0.50 7.83 6.44
CA ILE A 51 -0.62 8.21 5.56
C ILE A 51 -1.20 7.00 4.82
N ILE A 52 -0.36 6.10 4.33
CA ILE A 52 -0.80 4.94 3.53
C ILE A 52 -1.81 4.07 4.30
N PRO A 53 -1.52 3.57 5.51
CA PRO A 53 -2.50 2.77 6.23
C PRO A 53 -3.75 3.54 6.62
N VAL A 54 -3.64 4.84 6.89
CA VAL A 54 -4.80 5.68 7.18
C VAL A 54 -5.72 5.78 5.96
N VAL A 55 -5.17 6.02 4.78
CA VAL A 55 -5.95 6.13 3.53
C VAL A 55 -6.58 4.79 3.17
N THR A 56 -5.84 3.69 3.27
CA THR A 56 -6.38 2.35 2.96
C THR A 56 -7.46 1.93 3.96
N PHE A 57 -7.26 2.23 5.22
CA PHE A 57 -8.26 1.98 6.25
C PHE A 57 -9.53 2.81 6.02
N ALA A 58 -9.39 4.11 5.73
CA ALA A 58 -10.50 4.98 5.38
C ALA A 58 -11.27 4.45 4.16
N ALA A 59 -10.58 3.94 3.15
CA ALA A 59 -11.20 3.37 1.96
C ALA A 59 -12.15 2.20 2.29
N ILE A 60 -11.86 1.43 3.33
CA ILE A 60 -12.72 0.33 3.77
C ILE A 60 -14.09 0.86 4.23
N PHE A 61 -14.13 1.99 4.93
CA PHE A 61 -15.37 2.59 5.43
C PHE A 61 -16.23 3.20 4.32
N PHE A 62 -15.63 3.58 3.19
CA PHE A 62 -16.35 4.17 2.06
C PHE A 62 -16.93 3.13 1.09
N PHE A 63 -17.24 1.93 1.57
CA PHE A 63 -17.79 0.85 0.76
C PHE A 63 -19.12 1.19 0.06
N ARG A 64 -19.90 2.13 0.61
CA ARG A 64 -21.15 2.61 0.02
C ARG A 64 -20.93 3.57 -1.15
N LYS A 65 -19.83 4.32 -1.12
CA LYS A 65 -19.43 5.28 -2.17
C LYS A 65 -18.28 4.69 -3.00
N ARG A 66 -18.61 3.78 -3.90
CA ARG A 66 -17.63 3.01 -4.70
C ARG A 66 -16.66 3.88 -5.48
N ILE A 67 -17.16 4.97 -6.07
CA ILE A 67 -16.31 5.89 -6.85
C ILE A 67 -15.26 6.54 -5.94
N LEU A 68 -15.67 6.99 -4.76
CA LEU A 68 -14.75 7.56 -3.79
C LEU A 68 -13.75 6.52 -3.28
N GLN A 69 -14.20 5.31 -3.00
CA GLN A 69 -13.35 4.19 -2.62
C GLN A 69 -12.28 3.90 -3.67
N MET A 70 -12.66 3.85 -4.97
CA MET A 70 -11.70 3.66 -6.06
C MET A 70 -10.67 4.78 -6.13
N ARG A 71 -11.10 6.03 -5.95
CA ARG A 71 -10.19 7.19 -5.95
C ARG A 71 -9.18 7.10 -4.79
N LEU A 72 -9.64 6.75 -3.59
CA LEU A 72 -8.76 6.59 -2.42
C LEU A 72 -7.76 5.44 -2.64
N CYS A 73 -8.21 4.32 -3.19
CA CYS A 73 -7.33 3.20 -3.50
C CYS A 73 -6.29 3.57 -4.57
N SER A 74 -6.70 4.27 -5.63
CA SER A 74 -5.76 4.74 -6.67
C SER A 74 -4.74 5.73 -6.09
N PHE A 75 -5.17 6.62 -5.22
CA PHE A 75 -4.29 7.54 -4.52
C PHE A 75 -3.29 6.79 -3.62
N SER A 76 -3.75 5.77 -2.91
CA SER A 76 -2.86 4.96 -2.07
C SER A 76 -1.82 4.19 -2.88
N ILE A 77 -2.15 3.72 -4.09
CA ILE A 77 -1.19 3.06 -5.00
C ILE A 77 -0.07 4.04 -5.36
N ILE A 78 -0.39 5.28 -5.67
CA ILE A 78 0.60 6.32 -5.98
C ILE A 78 1.51 6.57 -4.76
N LEU A 79 0.93 6.67 -3.57
CA LEU A 79 1.71 6.83 -2.33
C LEU A 79 2.64 5.64 -2.07
N MET A 80 2.17 4.42 -2.31
CA MET A 80 2.98 3.20 -2.17
C MET A 80 4.13 3.17 -3.17
N LEU A 81 3.89 3.64 -4.40
CA LEU A 81 4.94 3.76 -5.40
C LEU A 81 6.02 4.74 -4.94
N PHE A 82 5.63 5.91 -4.44
CA PHE A 82 6.58 6.87 -3.87
C PHE A 82 7.35 6.30 -2.69
N GLN A 83 6.68 5.56 -1.82
CA GLN A 83 7.31 4.89 -0.68
C GLN A 83 8.37 3.89 -1.15
N ALA A 84 8.04 3.04 -2.13
CA ALA A 84 8.97 2.06 -2.69
C ALA A 84 10.20 2.73 -3.32
N ILE A 85 9.99 3.76 -4.14
CA ILE A 85 11.07 4.53 -4.76
C ILE A 85 11.94 5.19 -3.68
N TYR A 86 11.31 5.77 -2.65
CA TYR A 86 12.03 6.41 -1.55
C TYR A 86 12.90 5.41 -0.78
N MET A 87 12.37 4.22 -0.45
CA MET A 87 13.13 3.18 0.24
C MET A 87 14.37 2.76 -0.54
N ILE A 88 14.21 2.53 -1.84
CA ILE A 88 15.30 2.10 -2.72
C ILE A 88 16.32 3.24 -2.89
N ALA A 89 15.85 4.46 -3.18
CA ALA A 89 16.73 5.62 -3.37
C ALA A 89 17.52 5.96 -2.10
N SER A 90 16.87 5.94 -0.94
CA SER A 90 17.55 6.21 0.33
C SER A 90 18.60 5.16 0.66
N PHE A 91 18.36 3.91 0.30
CA PHE A 91 19.35 2.85 0.44
C PHE A 91 20.57 3.10 -0.44
N PHE A 92 20.38 3.40 -1.72
CA PHE A 92 21.50 3.67 -2.64
C PHE A 92 22.31 4.90 -2.23
N ILE A 93 21.64 5.98 -1.85
CA ILE A 93 22.32 7.21 -1.39
C ILE A 93 23.11 6.94 -0.11
N ALA A 94 22.52 6.23 0.83
CA ALA A 94 23.15 5.95 2.12
C ALA A 94 24.25 4.88 2.01
N SER A 95 24.17 3.99 1.00
CA SER A 95 25.17 2.94 0.78
C SER A 95 26.45 3.45 0.09
N GLU A 96 26.44 4.71 -0.41
CA GLU A 96 27.67 5.34 -0.91
C GLU A 96 28.70 5.44 0.22
N GLY A 97 29.78 4.71 0.11
CA GLY A 97 30.81 4.63 1.15
C GLY A 97 30.68 3.44 2.10
N CYS A 98 29.69 2.61 1.93
CA CYS A 98 29.56 1.36 2.67
C CYS A 98 30.55 0.31 2.13
N LYS A 99 31.21 -0.42 3.02
CA LYS A 99 32.08 -1.54 2.59
C LYS A 99 31.23 -2.65 2.00
N GLU A 100 31.73 -3.27 0.93
CA GLU A 100 31.07 -4.37 0.26
C GLU A 100 30.64 -5.46 1.25
N GLY A 101 29.39 -5.89 1.15
CA GLY A 101 28.83 -6.96 1.99
C GLY A 101 28.22 -6.54 3.30
N LEU A 102 28.34 -5.26 3.72
CA LEU A 102 27.77 -4.76 4.98
C LEU A 102 26.41 -4.07 4.82
N CYS A 103 26.03 -3.74 3.60
CA CYS A 103 24.76 -3.06 3.32
C CYS A 103 23.76 -4.05 2.70
N HIS A 104 22.63 -4.22 3.35
CA HIS A 104 21.57 -5.15 2.90
C HIS A 104 20.20 -4.48 2.95
N LEU A 105 19.38 -4.80 1.93
CA LEU A 105 17.94 -4.51 1.96
C LEU A 105 17.22 -5.67 2.62
N TYR A 106 16.27 -5.33 3.49
CA TYR A 106 15.44 -6.33 4.16
C TYR A 106 14.11 -6.54 3.44
N LEU A 107 13.41 -7.57 3.86
CA LEU A 107 12.10 -7.98 3.33
C LEU A 107 11.06 -6.84 3.27
N PRO A 108 10.97 -5.90 4.23
CA PRO A 108 9.99 -4.83 4.18
C PRO A 108 10.00 -3.98 2.90
N VAL A 109 11.10 -3.94 2.16
CA VAL A 109 11.16 -3.23 0.86
C VAL A 109 10.21 -3.84 -0.18
N VAL A 110 9.93 -5.12 -0.08
CA VAL A 110 9.02 -5.84 -0.99
C VAL A 110 7.56 -5.54 -0.67
N VAL A 111 7.25 -5.22 0.57
CA VAL A 111 5.86 -5.03 1.05
C VAL A 111 5.09 -3.96 0.28
N PRO A 112 5.63 -2.76 -0.04
CA PRO A 112 4.90 -1.79 -0.86
C PRO A 112 4.48 -2.33 -2.23
N PHE A 113 5.30 -3.18 -2.85
CA PHE A 113 4.96 -3.80 -4.14
C PHE A 113 3.80 -4.79 -4.00
N ILE A 114 3.82 -5.62 -2.96
CA ILE A 114 2.72 -6.53 -2.65
C ILE A 114 1.44 -5.74 -2.38
N ASN A 115 1.53 -4.67 -1.60
CA ASN A 115 0.41 -3.80 -1.29
C ASN A 115 -0.18 -3.14 -2.53
N MET A 116 0.66 -2.70 -3.47
CA MET A 116 0.20 -2.14 -4.75
C MET A 116 -0.60 -3.16 -5.56
N ILE A 117 -0.12 -4.40 -5.63
CA ILE A 117 -0.81 -5.48 -6.35
C ILE A 117 -2.17 -5.77 -5.70
N LEU A 118 -2.20 -5.91 -4.38
CA LEU A 118 -3.44 -6.19 -3.62
C LEU A 118 -4.45 -5.05 -3.76
N THR A 119 -3.99 -3.80 -3.66
CA THR A 119 -4.84 -2.61 -3.82
C THR A 119 -5.37 -2.51 -5.25
N TYR A 120 -4.55 -2.81 -6.24
CA TYR A 120 -4.96 -2.86 -7.64
C TYR A 120 -6.06 -3.91 -7.87
N LEU A 121 -5.90 -5.10 -7.30
CA LEU A 121 -6.91 -6.15 -7.39
C LEU A 121 -8.22 -5.71 -6.73
N ALA A 122 -8.14 -5.01 -5.60
CA ALA A 122 -9.31 -4.44 -4.94
C ALA A 122 -10.02 -3.40 -5.82
N VAL A 123 -9.27 -2.48 -6.42
CA VAL A 123 -9.81 -1.45 -7.33
C VAL A 123 -10.48 -2.10 -8.54
N ARG A 124 -9.83 -3.09 -9.13
CA ARG A 124 -10.38 -3.83 -10.27
C ARG A 124 -11.68 -4.52 -9.92
N GLY A 125 -11.77 -5.13 -8.73
CA GLY A 125 -12.98 -5.75 -8.23
C GLY A 125 -14.11 -4.73 -8.02
N ILE A 126 -13.81 -3.60 -7.40
CA ILE A 126 -14.78 -2.52 -7.17
C ILE A 126 -15.29 -1.95 -8.51
N ALA A 127 -14.40 -1.72 -9.47
CA ALA A 127 -14.77 -1.22 -10.81
C ALA A 127 -15.67 -2.20 -11.55
N LYS A 128 -15.40 -3.50 -11.44
CA LYS A 128 -16.20 -4.56 -12.02
C LYS A 128 -17.64 -4.57 -11.47
N ASP A 129 -17.76 -4.45 -10.14
CA ASP A 129 -19.05 -4.37 -9.46
C ASP A 129 -19.83 -3.12 -9.85
N GLU A 130 -19.18 -1.98 -9.96
CA GLU A 130 -19.80 -0.73 -10.39
C GLU A 130 -20.33 -0.84 -11.83
N ALA A 131 -19.57 -1.47 -12.72
CA ALA A 131 -19.99 -1.72 -14.09
C ALA A 131 -21.22 -2.64 -14.14
N MET A 132 -21.28 -3.67 -13.31
CA MET A 132 -22.43 -4.57 -13.24
C MET A 132 -23.69 -3.86 -12.73
N VAL A 133 -23.57 -3.01 -11.70
CA VAL A 133 -24.69 -2.24 -11.16
C VAL A 133 -25.22 -1.26 -12.20
N ARG A 134 -24.36 -0.55 -12.92
CA ARG A 134 -24.76 0.36 -14.00
C ARG A 134 -25.44 -0.37 -15.15
N ALA A 135 -24.95 -1.55 -15.51
CA ALA A 135 -25.57 -2.37 -16.56
C ALA A 135 -26.97 -2.83 -16.14
N ALA A 136 -27.17 -3.25 -14.88
CA ALA A 136 -28.46 -3.63 -14.34
C ALA A 136 -29.45 -2.45 -14.33
N ASP A 137 -28.99 -1.24 -13.98
CA ASP A 137 -29.83 -0.03 -13.97
C ASP A 137 -30.26 0.39 -15.39
N ARG A 138 -29.42 0.15 -16.42
CA ARG A 138 -29.76 0.44 -17.82
C ARG A 138 -30.82 -0.50 -18.38
N LEU A 139 -30.95 -1.71 -17.83
CA LEU A 139 -31.94 -2.70 -18.26
C LEU A 139 -33.32 -2.50 -17.61
N ARG A 140 -33.42 -1.59 -16.67
CA ARG A 140 -34.68 -1.15 -16.11
C ARG A 140 -35.25 0.04 -16.89
#